data_a11fe63689f30b61dcf673d7c9c6da53
#
_entry.id   a11fe63689f30b61dcf673d7c9c6da53
#
_cell.length_a   1.000
_cell.length_b   1.000
_cell.length_c   1.000
_cell.angle_alpha   90.00
_cell.angle_beta   90.00
_cell.angle_gamma   90.00
#
_symmetry.space_group_name_H-M   'P 1'
#
loop_
_entity.id
_entity.type
_entity.pdbx_description
1 polymer ?
#
loop_
_entity_poly.entity_id
_entity_poly.type
_entity_poly.pdbx_seq_one_letter_code
_entity_poly.pdbx_strand_id
1 'polypeptide(L)'
;CSSDLLLFIAEVYNPGEYKNYLFRGKFDYLYDKVGLYDTLRAVTCGYESATAITRSWQSLGGIEKRMLNFLENHDEQRIASDFFASNPRKAIPALIVSACMNTNPMMIYFGQEFGELGMDSEGFSGRDGRTTIFDYWSVDTIRRWRNGGKFDGKMLTEDQKHLYSIYKRLLTLCNEEKAISQGAFFDLMYANVNGWRFNEHKQYTFLRKFERDLLLFVVNFDHISADLAINIPSHAFDFLQIPQMDQYKATELLSGKEENISLLPYKATNVAVEGYGGKILKIKL
;
A
#
# COMPACT_ATOMS: atom_id res chain seq x y z
N CYS A 1 22.42 25.05 -12.77
CA CYS A 1 21.51 24.02 -12.20
C CYS A 1 20.29 24.75 -11.72
N SER A 2 19.13 24.44 -12.26
CA SER A 2 17.85 25.00 -11.83
C SER A 2 17.50 24.37 -10.47
N SER A 3 17.27 25.21 -9.45
CA SER A 3 16.79 24.79 -8.13
C SER A 3 15.40 24.13 -8.21
N ASP A 4 14.73 24.23 -9.35
CA ASP A 4 13.39 23.74 -9.60
C ASP A 4 13.31 22.21 -9.74
N LEU A 5 14.47 21.51 -9.70
CA LEU A 5 14.57 20.05 -9.78
C LEU A 5 14.89 19.39 -8.41
N LEU A 6 15.07 20.17 -7.34
CA LEU A 6 15.34 19.62 -6.02
C LEU A 6 14.05 19.41 -5.26
N LEU A 7 13.88 18.21 -4.74
CA LEU A 7 12.80 17.85 -3.81
C LEU A 7 13.36 17.79 -2.39
N PHE A 8 12.69 18.49 -1.47
CA PHE A 8 13.04 18.49 -0.06
C PHE A 8 12.07 17.60 0.72
N ILE A 9 12.60 16.57 1.34
CA ILE A 9 11.84 15.62 2.16
C ILE A 9 12.30 15.77 3.60
N ALA A 10 11.36 15.89 4.55
CA ALA A 10 11.68 15.92 5.97
C ALA A 10 11.10 14.72 6.71
N GLU A 11 11.87 14.20 7.64
CA GLU A 11 11.43 13.22 8.61
C GLU A 11 11.00 13.96 9.89
N VAL A 12 9.69 13.98 10.16
CA VAL A 12 9.10 14.75 11.27
C VAL A 12 8.16 13.84 12.04
N TYR A 13 8.44 13.63 13.32
CA TYR A 13 7.64 12.73 14.19
C TYR A 13 6.57 13.45 15.01
N ASN A 14 6.42 14.75 14.84
CA ASN A 14 5.35 15.53 15.47
C ASN A 14 4.31 15.97 14.43
N PRO A 15 3.11 15.31 14.36
CA PRO A 15 2.07 15.69 13.41
C PRO A 15 1.60 17.13 13.55
N GLY A 16 1.68 17.73 14.75
CA GLY A 16 1.34 19.13 14.98
C GLY A 16 2.21 20.12 14.21
N GLU A 17 3.41 19.70 13.84
CA GLU A 17 4.38 20.53 13.11
C GLU A 17 4.35 20.30 11.58
N TYR A 18 3.63 19.32 11.06
CA TYR A 18 3.63 18.99 9.63
C TYR A 18 3.37 20.22 8.75
N LYS A 19 2.33 21.01 9.09
CA LYS A 19 1.99 22.22 8.31
C LYS A 19 3.09 23.30 8.39
N ASN A 20 3.82 23.41 9.50
CA ASN A 20 4.93 24.33 9.62
C ASN A 20 6.10 23.93 8.69
N TYR A 21 6.46 22.64 8.65
CA TYR A 21 7.48 22.14 7.72
C TYR A 21 7.08 22.32 6.26
N LEU A 22 5.85 21.98 5.88
CA LEU A 22 5.38 22.11 4.50
C LEU A 22 5.26 23.57 4.04
N PHE A 23 4.64 24.43 4.85
CA PHE A 23 4.27 25.78 4.38
C PHE A 23 5.28 26.86 4.73
N ARG A 24 5.94 26.76 5.89
CA ARG A 24 7.00 27.69 6.29
C ARG A 24 8.38 27.16 5.94
N GLY A 25 8.66 25.89 6.23
CA GLY A 25 9.92 25.21 5.92
C GLY A 25 10.12 24.94 4.43
N LYS A 26 9.04 24.99 3.62
CA LYS A 26 9.07 24.75 2.16
C LYS A 26 9.53 23.34 1.78
N PHE A 27 9.33 22.35 2.67
CA PHE A 27 9.53 20.97 2.30
C PHE A 27 8.46 20.51 1.32
N ASP A 28 8.82 19.68 0.37
CA ASP A 28 7.90 19.13 -0.62
C ASP A 28 7.10 17.97 -0.06
N TYR A 29 7.76 17.09 0.69
CA TYR A 29 7.15 15.92 1.31
C TYR A 29 7.64 15.72 2.74
N LEU A 30 6.80 15.07 3.54
CA LEU A 30 7.13 14.59 4.89
C LEU A 30 6.93 13.08 4.96
N TYR A 31 7.73 12.37 5.74
CA TYR A 31 7.50 10.97 6.04
C TYR A 31 6.18 10.78 6.80
N ASP A 32 5.33 9.88 6.33
CA ASP A 32 4.12 9.48 7.06
C ASP A 32 4.43 8.35 8.05
N LYS A 33 5.30 8.66 9.03
CA LYS A 33 5.75 7.70 10.04
C LYS A 33 4.67 7.48 11.11
N VAL A 34 4.28 8.55 11.78
CA VAL A 34 3.38 8.51 12.95
C VAL A 34 1.92 8.24 12.54
N GLY A 35 1.58 8.55 11.28
CA GLY A 35 0.25 8.32 10.72
C GLY A 35 0.12 6.94 10.09
N LEU A 36 0.31 6.88 8.77
CA LEU A 36 0.01 5.70 7.99
C LEU A 36 0.96 4.52 8.25
N TYR A 37 2.28 4.77 8.39
CA TYR A 37 3.23 3.68 8.65
C TYR A 37 2.90 2.95 9.95
N ASP A 38 2.79 3.66 11.08
CA ASP A 38 2.51 3.04 12.39
C ASP A 38 1.16 2.29 12.38
N THR A 39 0.15 2.88 11.72
CA THR A 39 -1.16 2.24 11.53
C THR A 39 -1.06 0.95 10.72
N LEU A 40 -0.43 0.99 9.55
CA LEU A 40 -0.29 -0.20 8.69
C LEU A 40 0.52 -1.29 9.36
N ARG A 41 1.57 -0.94 10.10
CA ARG A 41 2.35 -1.88 10.90
C ARG A 41 1.46 -2.56 11.96
N ALA A 42 0.71 -1.79 12.72
CA ALA A 42 -0.16 -2.30 13.78
C ALA A 42 -1.27 -3.21 13.21
N VAL A 43 -1.91 -2.81 12.08
CA VAL A 43 -2.93 -3.64 11.40
C VAL A 43 -2.32 -4.93 10.85
N THR A 44 -1.15 -4.87 10.22
CA THR A 44 -0.44 -6.06 9.69
C THR A 44 -0.09 -7.05 10.80
N CYS A 45 0.29 -6.56 11.98
CA CYS A 45 0.59 -7.39 13.16
C CYS A 45 -0.67 -7.83 13.93
N GLY A 46 -1.85 -7.35 13.57
CA GLY A 46 -3.11 -7.66 14.25
C GLY A 46 -3.32 -6.92 15.58
N TYR A 47 -2.57 -5.86 15.84
CA TYR A 47 -2.69 -5.05 17.06
C TYR A 47 -3.74 -3.94 16.92
N GLU A 48 -4.14 -3.61 15.69
CA GLU A 48 -5.12 -2.56 15.41
C GLU A 48 -6.11 -3.03 14.34
N SER A 49 -7.29 -2.41 14.31
CA SER A 49 -8.33 -2.62 13.30
C SER A 49 -7.97 -1.92 11.98
N ALA A 50 -8.34 -2.50 10.84
CA ALA A 50 -8.18 -1.85 9.54
C ALA A 50 -8.95 -0.51 9.43
N THR A 51 -9.97 -0.28 10.27
CA THR A 51 -10.64 1.03 10.37
C THR A 51 -9.71 2.17 10.81
N ALA A 52 -8.58 1.82 11.45
CA ALA A 52 -7.57 2.82 11.83
C ALA A 52 -6.94 3.51 10.62
N ILE A 53 -6.90 2.84 9.46
CA ILE A 53 -6.38 3.41 8.21
C ILE A 53 -7.21 4.65 7.81
N THR A 54 -8.54 4.57 7.93
CA THR A 54 -9.42 5.73 7.69
C THR A 54 -9.11 6.89 8.65
N ARG A 55 -8.95 6.61 9.94
CA ARG A 55 -8.59 7.65 10.94
C ARG A 55 -7.24 8.28 10.64
N SER A 56 -6.27 7.47 10.19
CA SER A 56 -4.93 7.94 9.87
C SER A 56 -4.95 8.99 8.77
N TRP A 57 -5.52 8.69 7.60
CA TRP A 57 -5.53 9.66 6.50
C TRP A 57 -6.40 10.90 6.79
N GLN A 58 -7.52 10.74 7.51
CA GLN A 58 -8.39 11.86 7.90
C GLN A 58 -7.67 12.85 8.83
N SER A 59 -6.77 12.36 9.69
CA SER A 59 -6.04 13.20 10.64
C SER A 59 -5.06 14.16 9.95
N LEU A 60 -4.67 13.91 8.71
CA LEU A 60 -3.75 14.76 7.94
C LEU A 60 -4.38 16.10 7.52
N GLY A 61 -5.72 16.17 7.42
CA GLY A 61 -6.44 17.43 7.25
C GLY A 61 -6.02 18.24 6.03
N GLY A 62 -5.96 17.60 4.85
CA GLY A 62 -5.73 18.25 3.55
C GLY A 62 -4.26 18.26 3.09
N ILE A 63 -3.34 17.61 3.82
CA ILE A 63 -1.94 17.49 3.41
C ILE A 63 -1.56 16.08 2.91
N GLU A 64 -2.55 15.21 2.69
CA GLU A 64 -2.35 13.80 2.35
C GLU A 64 -1.41 13.60 1.15
N LYS A 65 -1.54 14.49 0.15
CA LYS A 65 -0.71 14.45 -1.07
C LYS A 65 0.74 14.89 -0.87
N ARG A 66 1.07 15.40 0.31
CA ARG A 66 2.40 15.87 0.69
C ARG A 66 3.11 14.90 1.65
N MET A 67 2.55 13.70 1.84
CA MET A 67 3.15 12.68 2.68
C MET A 67 3.91 11.67 1.82
N LEU A 68 5.11 11.26 2.25
CA LEU A 68 5.88 10.17 1.67
C LEU A 68 5.53 8.89 2.43
N ASN A 69 4.85 7.98 1.75
CA ASN A 69 4.49 6.68 2.33
C ASN A 69 5.66 5.70 2.24
N PHE A 70 5.73 4.80 3.21
CA PHE A 70 6.73 3.73 3.24
C PHE A 70 6.27 2.60 4.19
N LEU A 71 6.90 1.44 4.08
CA LEU A 71 6.70 0.30 4.99
C LEU A 71 8.01 -0.14 5.67
N GLU A 72 9.15 0.25 5.12
CA GLU A 72 10.48 0.05 5.68
C GLU A 72 11.34 1.28 5.42
N ASN A 73 12.23 1.58 6.33
CA ASN A 73 13.29 2.57 6.17
C ASN A 73 14.55 2.17 6.97
N HIS A 74 15.50 3.06 7.11
CA HIS A 74 16.77 2.80 7.78
C HIS A 74 16.66 2.71 9.32
N ASP A 75 15.56 3.20 9.91
CA ASP A 75 15.33 3.20 11.36
C ASP A 75 14.32 2.13 11.80
N GLU A 76 13.47 1.65 10.89
CA GLU A 76 12.40 0.72 11.22
C GLU A 76 12.80 -0.73 10.94
N GLN A 77 12.18 -1.66 11.69
CA GLN A 77 12.40 -3.09 11.45
C GLN A 77 11.85 -3.51 10.08
N ARG A 78 12.56 -4.43 9.44
CA ARG A 78 12.14 -5.09 8.21
C ARG A 78 10.83 -5.85 8.43
N ILE A 79 9.93 -5.80 7.46
CA ILE A 79 8.66 -6.54 7.50
C ILE A 79 8.86 -8.02 7.76
N ALA A 80 9.88 -8.61 7.13
CA ALA A 80 10.19 -10.04 7.24
C ALA A 80 10.87 -10.44 8.55
N SER A 81 11.31 -9.47 9.38
CA SER A 81 11.96 -9.75 10.66
C SER A 81 11.01 -10.29 11.71
N ASP A 82 11.56 -10.95 12.73
CA ASP A 82 10.80 -11.42 13.90
C ASP A 82 10.22 -10.26 14.73
N PHE A 83 10.70 -9.05 14.50
CA PHE A 83 10.28 -7.83 15.22
C PHE A 83 9.13 -7.08 14.54
N PHE A 84 8.70 -7.51 13.35
CA PHE A 84 7.54 -6.93 12.68
C PHE A 84 6.53 -8.05 12.33
N ALA A 85 6.52 -8.56 11.09
CA ALA A 85 5.50 -9.50 10.65
C ALA A 85 6.01 -10.95 10.49
N SER A 86 7.31 -11.21 10.61
CA SER A 86 8.00 -12.49 10.41
C SER A 86 7.80 -13.13 9.03
N ASN A 87 6.95 -12.54 8.20
CA ASN A 87 6.63 -12.99 6.85
C ASN A 87 6.29 -11.78 5.98
N PRO A 88 7.06 -11.47 4.95
CA PRO A 88 6.87 -10.28 4.13
C PRO A 88 5.54 -10.29 3.35
N ARG A 89 4.93 -11.47 3.11
CA ARG A 89 3.64 -11.59 2.42
C ARG A 89 2.48 -11.04 3.25
N LYS A 90 2.58 -11.03 4.59
CA LYS A 90 1.55 -10.43 5.45
C LYS A 90 1.34 -8.94 5.20
N ALA A 91 2.36 -8.25 4.68
CA ALA A 91 2.29 -6.82 4.39
C ALA A 91 1.85 -6.49 2.95
N ILE A 92 1.48 -7.47 2.12
CA ILE A 92 0.95 -7.19 0.78
C ILE A 92 -0.29 -6.28 0.83
N PRO A 93 -1.28 -6.48 1.73
CA PRO A 93 -2.39 -5.54 1.89
C PRO A 93 -1.92 -4.12 2.24
N ALA A 94 -0.97 -3.99 3.17
CA ALA A 94 -0.38 -2.71 3.56
C ALA A 94 0.37 -2.05 2.40
N LEU A 95 1.08 -2.82 1.58
CA LEU A 95 1.78 -2.34 0.39
C LEU A 95 0.79 -1.73 -0.62
N ILE A 96 -0.33 -2.41 -0.89
CA ILE A 96 -1.37 -1.92 -1.80
C ILE A 96 -1.97 -0.61 -1.27
N VAL A 97 -2.31 -0.55 0.01
CA VAL A 97 -2.85 0.67 0.64
C VAL A 97 -1.82 1.80 0.56
N SER A 98 -0.59 1.56 0.99
CA SER A 98 0.49 2.55 1.04
C SER A 98 0.80 3.13 -0.35
N ALA A 99 0.79 2.29 -1.40
CA ALA A 99 1.13 2.68 -2.76
C ALA A 99 -0.03 3.32 -3.53
N CYS A 100 -1.30 2.99 -3.22
CA CYS A 100 -2.44 3.30 -4.09
C CYS A 100 -3.51 4.20 -3.45
N MET A 101 -3.50 4.39 -2.13
CA MET A 101 -4.56 5.13 -1.46
C MET A 101 -4.58 6.61 -1.84
N ASN A 102 -3.42 7.22 -2.00
CA ASN A 102 -3.26 8.63 -2.39
C ASN A 102 -2.43 8.80 -3.66
N THR A 103 -2.22 10.05 -4.05
CA THR A 103 -1.40 10.44 -5.22
C THR A 103 0.04 10.82 -4.82
N ASN A 104 0.41 10.56 -3.57
CA ASN A 104 1.71 10.85 -2.99
C ASN A 104 2.75 9.78 -3.37
N PRO A 105 4.05 10.10 -3.28
CA PRO A 105 5.10 9.15 -3.54
C PRO A 105 5.17 8.08 -2.46
N MET A 106 5.70 6.91 -2.82
CA MET A 106 6.03 5.83 -1.93
C MET A 106 7.52 5.51 -2.01
N MET A 107 8.17 5.36 -0.87
CA MET A 107 9.55 4.90 -0.76
C MET A 107 9.58 3.39 -0.57
N ILE A 108 10.44 2.72 -1.34
CA ILE A 108 10.81 1.32 -1.16
C ILE A 108 12.24 1.28 -0.62
N TYR A 109 12.41 0.68 0.55
CA TYR A 109 13.74 0.52 1.12
C TYR A 109 14.44 -0.69 0.48
N PHE A 110 15.73 -0.57 0.19
CA PHE A 110 16.48 -1.59 -0.58
C PHE A 110 16.39 -2.98 0.05
N GLY A 111 16.01 -3.98 -0.74
CA GLY A 111 15.79 -5.37 -0.28
C GLY A 111 14.39 -5.66 0.25
N GLN A 112 13.54 -4.65 0.45
CA GLN A 112 12.15 -4.82 0.87
C GLN A 112 11.39 -5.70 -0.12
N GLU A 113 11.61 -5.48 -1.41
CA GLU A 113 10.97 -6.22 -2.51
C GLU A 113 11.40 -7.69 -2.59
N PHE A 114 12.43 -8.08 -1.86
CA PHE A 114 12.92 -9.46 -1.75
C PHE A 114 12.64 -10.06 -0.36
N GLY A 115 12.01 -9.33 0.54
CA GLY A 115 11.73 -9.78 1.90
C GLY A 115 12.99 -9.89 2.76
N GLU A 116 13.83 -8.83 2.75
CA GLU A 116 15.03 -8.78 3.61
C GLU A 116 14.65 -8.90 5.08
N LEU A 117 15.38 -9.75 5.80
CA LEU A 117 15.05 -10.05 7.20
C LEU A 117 15.61 -9.02 8.20
N GLY A 118 16.75 -8.41 7.89
CA GLY A 118 17.46 -7.54 8.85
C GLY A 118 17.93 -8.29 10.12
N MET A 119 18.16 -9.60 9.98
CA MET A 119 18.54 -10.48 11.10
C MET A 119 19.98 -10.98 10.98
N ASP A 120 20.76 -10.34 10.15
CA ASP A 120 22.17 -10.66 9.94
C ASP A 120 23.05 -10.01 11.03
N SER A 121 23.97 -10.78 11.59
CA SER A 121 24.91 -10.28 12.60
C SER A 121 26.11 -9.51 12.02
N GLU A 122 26.27 -9.51 10.70
CA GLU A 122 27.38 -8.81 10.02
C GLU A 122 27.17 -7.29 9.93
N GLY A 123 25.93 -6.79 10.03
CA GLY A 123 25.61 -5.39 9.86
C GLY A 123 25.83 -4.54 11.11
N PHE A 124 25.68 -3.22 10.98
CA PHE A 124 25.78 -2.28 12.09
C PHE A 124 24.62 -2.41 13.09
N SER A 125 23.43 -2.76 12.61
CA SER A 125 22.24 -2.91 13.46
C SER A 125 22.26 -4.22 14.25
N GLY A 126 23.05 -5.22 13.83
CA GLY A 126 23.02 -6.53 14.43
C GLY A 126 21.71 -7.28 14.12
N ARG A 127 21.24 -8.10 15.06
CA ARG A 127 20.06 -8.97 14.89
C ARG A 127 18.79 -8.36 15.50
N ASP A 128 18.51 -7.13 15.21
CA ASP A 128 17.36 -6.39 15.76
C ASP A 128 16.23 -6.14 14.73
N GLY A 129 16.33 -6.76 13.56
CA GLY A 129 15.34 -6.60 12.49
C GLY A 129 15.54 -5.37 11.61
N ARG A 130 16.62 -4.62 11.80
CA ARG A 130 16.93 -3.40 11.05
C ARG A 130 18.05 -3.64 10.05
N THR A 131 18.10 -2.78 9.05
CA THR A 131 19.22 -2.67 8.12
C THR A 131 19.47 -1.19 7.89
N THR A 132 20.59 -0.68 8.40
CA THR A 132 20.96 0.73 8.23
C THR A 132 21.45 1.00 6.80
N ILE A 133 21.58 2.28 6.45
CA ILE A 133 22.19 2.69 5.16
C ILE A 133 23.66 2.26 5.04
N PHE A 134 24.29 1.88 6.15
CA PHE A 134 25.69 1.42 6.19
C PHE A 134 25.82 -0.09 6.03
N ASP A 135 24.71 -0.86 6.06
CA ASP A 135 24.72 -2.33 6.00
C ASP A 135 24.63 -2.87 4.56
N TYR A 136 24.78 -2.04 3.54
CA TYR A 136 24.56 -2.41 2.13
C TYR A 136 25.38 -3.60 1.64
N TRP A 137 26.52 -3.88 2.25
CA TRP A 137 27.35 -5.03 1.89
C TRP A 137 26.93 -6.33 2.58
N SER A 138 26.19 -6.27 3.68
CA SER A 138 25.76 -7.44 4.46
C SER A 138 24.36 -7.93 4.09
N VAL A 139 23.59 -7.17 3.30
CA VAL A 139 22.22 -7.52 2.91
C VAL A 139 22.20 -8.72 1.97
N ASP A 140 21.79 -9.88 2.51
CA ASP A 140 21.85 -11.17 1.80
C ASP A 140 20.96 -11.21 0.56
N THR A 141 19.74 -10.68 0.65
CA THR A 141 18.81 -10.63 -0.48
C THR A 141 19.34 -9.82 -1.66
N ILE A 142 20.02 -8.71 -1.40
CA ILE A 142 20.68 -7.89 -2.42
C ILE A 142 21.89 -8.61 -3.00
N ARG A 143 22.68 -9.30 -2.18
CA ARG A 143 23.80 -10.13 -2.66
C ARG A 143 23.29 -11.22 -3.61
N ARG A 144 22.21 -11.91 -3.26
CA ARG A 144 21.56 -12.94 -4.10
C ARG A 144 21.00 -12.36 -5.38
N TRP A 145 20.29 -11.24 -5.31
CA TRP A 145 19.78 -10.55 -6.50
C TRP A 145 20.89 -10.12 -7.44
N ARG A 146 21.96 -9.54 -6.89
CA ARG A 146 23.13 -9.09 -7.66
C ARG A 146 23.85 -10.26 -8.35
N ASN A 147 23.94 -11.42 -7.71
CA ASN A 147 24.55 -12.66 -8.24
C ASN A 147 25.90 -12.41 -8.95
N GLY A 148 26.86 -11.81 -8.24
CA GLY A 148 28.17 -11.51 -8.82
C GLY A 148 28.16 -10.49 -9.97
N GLY A 149 27.10 -9.67 -10.10
CA GLY A 149 26.94 -8.66 -11.15
C GLY A 149 26.12 -9.14 -12.36
N LYS A 150 25.53 -10.34 -12.31
CA LYS A 150 24.67 -10.87 -13.40
C LYS A 150 23.25 -10.34 -13.36
N PHE A 151 22.71 -10.00 -12.18
CA PHE A 151 21.35 -9.47 -11.96
C PHE A 151 20.24 -10.33 -12.59
N ASP A 152 20.44 -11.65 -12.62
CA ASP A 152 19.56 -12.59 -13.30
C ASP A 152 18.53 -13.28 -12.40
N GLY A 153 18.53 -12.94 -11.10
CA GLY A 153 17.62 -13.50 -10.10
C GLY A 153 17.80 -14.99 -9.81
N LYS A 154 18.82 -15.68 -10.36
CA LYS A 154 18.98 -17.13 -10.20
C LYS A 154 19.27 -17.55 -8.77
N MET A 155 19.82 -16.68 -7.95
CA MET A 155 20.12 -16.95 -6.54
C MET A 155 18.96 -16.63 -5.61
N LEU A 156 17.90 -16.01 -6.10
CA LEU A 156 16.67 -15.76 -5.33
C LEU A 156 15.86 -17.05 -5.18
N THR A 157 15.23 -17.21 -4.01
CA THR A 157 14.25 -18.29 -3.81
C THR A 157 12.96 -18.02 -4.61
N GLU A 158 12.10 -19.02 -4.77
CA GLU A 158 10.83 -18.83 -5.48
C GLU A 158 9.90 -17.85 -4.74
N ASP A 159 9.90 -17.86 -3.40
CA ASP A 159 9.15 -16.89 -2.60
C ASP A 159 9.66 -15.46 -2.81
N GLN A 160 10.98 -15.27 -2.86
CA GLN A 160 11.59 -13.95 -3.15
C GLN A 160 11.23 -13.47 -4.56
N LYS A 161 11.29 -14.34 -5.56
CA LYS A 161 10.89 -14.03 -6.94
C LYS A 161 9.42 -13.67 -7.02
N HIS A 162 8.56 -14.42 -6.32
CA HIS A 162 7.14 -14.16 -6.27
C HIS A 162 6.84 -12.80 -5.62
N LEU A 163 7.43 -12.52 -4.45
CA LEU A 163 7.30 -11.23 -3.77
C LEU A 163 7.76 -10.09 -4.67
N TYR A 164 8.93 -10.20 -5.27
CA TYR A 164 9.45 -9.23 -6.22
C TYR A 164 8.50 -8.97 -7.39
N SER A 165 7.86 -10.03 -7.92
CA SER A 165 6.90 -9.89 -9.00
C SER A 165 5.68 -9.05 -8.61
N ILE A 166 5.20 -9.18 -7.37
CA ILE A 166 4.10 -8.37 -6.81
C ILE A 166 4.53 -6.90 -6.71
N TYR A 167 5.69 -6.63 -6.09
CA TYR A 167 6.24 -5.27 -6.00
C TYR A 167 6.40 -4.64 -7.38
N LYS A 168 7.06 -5.34 -8.30
CA LYS A 168 7.26 -4.87 -9.67
C LYS A 168 5.93 -4.53 -10.35
N ARG A 169 4.94 -5.44 -10.27
CA ARG A 169 3.64 -5.22 -10.90
C ARG A 169 2.92 -4.03 -10.28
N LEU A 170 2.84 -3.96 -8.95
CA LEU A 170 2.16 -2.87 -8.25
C LEU A 170 2.79 -1.50 -8.53
N LEU A 171 4.11 -1.39 -8.45
CA LEU A 171 4.81 -0.13 -8.70
C LEU A 171 4.70 0.30 -10.17
N THR A 172 4.67 -0.66 -11.10
CA THR A 172 4.38 -0.39 -12.52
C THR A 172 2.97 0.20 -12.66
N LEU A 173 1.96 -0.39 -12.00
CA LEU A 173 0.59 0.13 -12.01
C LEU A 173 0.50 1.55 -11.42
N CYS A 174 1.25 1.87 -10.36
CA CYS A 174 1.27 3.22 -9.79
C CYS A 174 1.74 4.28 -10.80
N ASN A 175 2.62 3.90 -11.73
CA ASN A 175 3.11 4.80 -12.78
C ASN A 175 2.17 4.83 -14.01
N GLU A 176 1.56 3.72 -14.36
CA GLU A 176 0.75 3.58 -15.59
C GLU A 176 -0.70 4.02 -15.40
N GLU A 177 -1.29 3.75 -14.21
CA GLU A 177 -2.71 4.00 -13.93
C GLU A 177 -2.95 5.42 -13.40
N LYS A 178 -3.48 6.28 -14.25
CA LYS A 178 -3.81 7.66 -13.85
C LYS A 178 -4.83 7.72 -12.72
N ALA A 179 -5.70 6.72 -12.57
CA ALA A 179 -6.60 6.64 -11.44
C ALA A 179 -5.85 6.51 -10.10
N ILE A 180 -4.66 5.91 -10.07
CA ILE A 180 -3.78 5.88 -8.88
C ILE A 180 -3.03 7.20 -8.74
N SER A 181 -2.32 7.64 -9.78
CA SER A 181 -1.40 8.79 -9.69
C SER A 181 -2.09 10.16 -9.69
N GLN A 182 -3.33 10.27 -10.18
CA GLN A 182 -4.03 11.55 -10.37
C GLN A 182 -5.50 11.51 -9.95
N GLY A 183 -6.06 10.32 -9.73
CA GLY A 183 -7.50 10.12 -9.53
C GLY A 183 -8.03 10.62 -8.20
N ALA A 184 -9.34 10.84 -8.16
CA ALA A 184 -10.08 11.07 -6.92
C ALA A 184 -10.09 9.81 -6.05
N PHE A 185 -10.05 10.01 -4.75
CA PHE A 185 -10.11 8.96 -3.73
C PHE A 185 -11.48 8.95 -3.05
N PHE A 186 -12.00 7.77 -2.75
CA PHE A 186 -13.21 7.62 -1.95
C PHE A 186 -13.06 6.40 -1.02
N ASP A 187 -13.08 6.64 0.28
CA ASP A 187 -13.03 5.60 1.31
C ASP A 187 -14.40 4.93 1.44
N LEU A 188 -14.44 3.61 1.32
CA LEU A 188 -15.68 2.84 1.44
C LEU A 188 -15.91 2.25 2.84
N MET A 189 -14.98 2.45 3.78
CA MET A 189 -15.04 1.77 5.08
C MET A 189 -16.30 2.12 5.86
N TYR A 190 -16.72 3.39 5.89
CA TYR A 190 -17.91 3.80 6.65
C TYR A 190 -19.20 3.08 6.19
N ALA A 191 -19.28 2.66 4.93
CA ALA A 191 -20.43 1.95 4.37
C ALA A 191 -20.33 0.42 4.58
N ASN A 192 -19.19 -0.06 5.11
CA ASN A 192 -18.91 -1.49 5.26
C ASN A 192 -18.66 -1.92 6.72
N VAL A 193 -18.67 -0.99 7.68
CA VAL A 193 -18.63 -1.31 9.12
C VAL A 193 -19.89 -2.10 9.48
N ASN A 194 -19.71 -3.22 10.18
CA ASN A 194 -20.76 -4.20 10.48
C ASN A 194 -21.46 -4.77 9.22
N GLY A 195 -20.77 -4.72 8.07
CA GLY A 195 -21.29 -5.21 6.80
C GLY A 195 -21.45 -6.73 6.75
N TRP A 196 -22.42 -7.20 5.99
CA TRP A 196 -22.56 -8.62 5.73
C TRP A 196 -21.38 -9.13 4.90
N ARG A 197 -20.71 -10.18 5.35
CA ARG A 197 -19.49 -10.74 4.71
C ARG A 197 -18.35 -9.71 4.54
N PHE A 198 -18.21 -8.80 5.50
CA PHE A 198 -17.09 -7.86 5.55
C PHE A 198 -16.66 -7.70 7.01
N ASN A 199 -15.40 -7.93 7.29
CA ASN A 199 -14.82 -7.74 8.62
C ASN A 199 -13.94 -6.47 8.61
N GLU A 200 -14.48 -5.38 9.13
CA GLU A 200 -13.83 -4.07 9.17
C GLU A 200 -12.54 -4.04 10.01
N HIS A 201 -12.31 -5.08 10.81
CA HIS A 201 -11.06 -5.20 11.56
C HIS A 201 -9.92 -5.79 10.72
N LYS A 202 -10.27 -6.50 9.64
CA LYS A 202 -9.33 -7.27 8.82
C LYS A 202 -9.30 -6.86 7.36
N GLN A 203 -10.32 -6.18 6.88
CA GLN A 203 -10.42 -5.78 5.47
C GLN A 203 -10.49 -4.27 5.34
N TYR A 204 -9.94 -3.77 4.25
CA TYR A 204 -10.01 -2.36 3.89
C TYR A 204 -10.37 -2.22 2.41
N THR A 205 -11.23 -1.26 2.07
CA THR A 205 -11.69 -1.06 0.69
C THR A 205 -11.87 0.41 0.37
N PHE A 206 -11.52 0.79 -0.86
CA PHE A 206 -11.63 2.15 -1.35
C PHE A 206 -11.72 2.20 -2.87
N LEU A 207 -12.11 3.34 -3.40
CA LEU A 207 -12.17 3.63 -4.83
C LEU A 207 -11.16 4.69 -5.23
N ARG A 208 -10.65 4.54 -6.46
CA ARG A 208 -9.91 5.58 -7.16
C ARG A 208 -10.54 5.80 -8.53
N LYS A 209 -10.72 7.04 -8.95
CA LYS A 209 -11.32 7.34 -10.25
C LYS A 209 -10.59 8.47 -10.97
N PHE A 210 -10.28 8.24 -12.24
CA PHE A 210 -9.78 9.23 -13.17
C PHE A 210 -10.50 9.08 -14.51
N GLU A 211 -11.17 10.13 -14.96
CA GLU A 211 -11.99 10.11 -16.17
C GLU A 211 -12.98 8.93 -16.20
N ARG A 212 -12.80 7.98 -17.12
CA ARG A 212 -13.62 6.76 -17.25
C ARG A 212 -13.04 5.54 -16.56
N ASP A 213 -11.86 5.64 -15.97
CA ASP A 213 -11.22 4.55 -15.27
C ASP A 213 -11.58 4.59 -13.79
N LEU A 214 -12.31 3.58 -13.32
CA LEU A 214 -12.62 3.33 -11.93
C LEU A 214 -11.81 2.12 -11.45
N LEU A 215 -11.12 2.28 -10.33
CA LEU A 215 -10.42 1.20 -9.64
C LEU A 215 -11.11 0.94 -8.30
N LEU A 216 -11.51 -0.30 -8.06
CA LEU A 216 -11.94 -0.79 -6.75
C LEU A 216 -10.79 -1.56 -6.12
N PHE A 217 -10.36 -1.11 -4.95
CA PHE A 217 -9.33 -1.74 -4.13
C PHE A 217 -9.99 -2.48 -2.99
N VAL A 218 -9.63 -3.74 -2.82
CA VAL A 218 -10.08 -4.59 -1.72
C VAL A 218 -8.88 -5.32 -1.17
N VAL A 219 -8.53 -5.10 0.10
CA VAL A 219 -7.40 -5.76 0.75
C VAL A 219 -7.84 -6.54 1.98
N ASN A 220 -7.13 -7.63 2.26
CA ASN A 220 -7.43 -8.54 3.34
C ASN A 220 -6.17 -8.82 4.19
N PHE A 221 -6.15 -8.30 5.40
CA PHE A 221 -5.10 -8.51 6.38
C PHE A 221 -5.24 -9.83 7.16
N ASP A 222 -6.34 -10.57 6.94
CA ASP A 222 -6.48 -11.90 7.52
C ASP A 222 -5.67 -12.94 6.73
N HIS A 223 -5.27 -14.01 7.40
CA HIS A 223 -4.63 -15.17 6.77
C HIS A 223 -5.62 -16.06 5.97
N ILE A 224 -6.92 -15.90 6.21
CA ILE A 224 -7.99 -16.66 5.57
C ILE A 224 -8.51 -15.89 4.36
N SER A 225 -8.66 -16.58 3.23
CA SER A 225 -9.34 -16.04 2.03
C SER A 225 -10.81 -15.77 2.34
N ALA A 226 -11.36 -14.72 1.76
CA ALA A 226 -12.73 -14.30 2.00
C ALA A 226 -13.45 -13.90 0.72
N ASP A 227 -14.74 -14.24 0.64
CA ASP A 227 -15.67 -13.71 -0.37
C ASP A 227 -16.42 -12.53 0.25
N LEU A 228 -16.01 -11.34 -0.07
CA LEU A 228 -16.50 -10.11 0.51
C LEU A 228 -17.69 -9.55 -0.24
N ALA A 229 -18.62 -8.94 0.49
CA ALA A 229 -19.75 -8.18 -0.06
C ALA A 229 -19.49 -6.69 0.20
N ILE A 230 -19.01 -5.99 -0.82
CA ILE A 230 -18.62 -4.58 -0.71
C ILE A 230 -19.82 -3.68 -1.02
N ASN A 231 -20.25 -2.90 -0.05
CA ASN A 231 -21.25 -1.87 -0.22
C ASN A 231 -20.61 -0.60 -0.79
N ILE A 232 -21.09 -0.18 -1.95
CA ILE A 232 -20.75 1.11 -2.56
C ILE A 232 -21.97 2.00 -2.40
N PRO A 233 -21.93 3.02 -1.51
CA PRO A 233 -23.10 3.83 -1.20
C PRO A 233 -23.43 4.81 -2.33
N SER A 234 -24.71 5.24 -2.44
CA SER A 234 -25.15 6.20 -3.46
C SER A 234 -24.28 7.46 -3.49
N HIS A 235 -23.84 7.95 -2.33
CA HIS A 235 -22.93 9.07 -2.23
C HIS A 235 -21.60 8.86 -3.00
N ALA A 236 -21.08 7.64 -3.06
CA ALA A 236 -19.89 7.33 -3.87
C ALA A 236 -20.20 7.43 -5.38
N PHE A 237 -21.37 6.97 -5.80
CA PHE A 237 -21.81 7.11 -7.19
C PHE A 237 -21.96 8.57 -7.60
N ASP A 238 -22.55 9.39 -6.74
CA ASP A 238 -22.73 10.81 -7.01
C ASP A 238 -21.39 11.55 -7.02
N PHE A 239 -20.55 11.35 -6.01
CA PHE A 239 -19.25 12.02 -5.89
C PHE A 239 -18.28 11.64 -7.02
N LEU A 240 -18.22 10.37 -7.36
CA LEU A 240 -17.32 9.87 -8.42
C LEU A 240 -17.99 9.82 -9.80
N GLN A 241 -19.28 10.19 -9.91
CA GLN A 241 -20.06 10.11 -11.15
C GLN A 241 -19.94 8.72 -11.79
N ILE A 242 -20.32 7.68 -11.04
CA ILE A 242 -20.28 6.28 -11.49
C ILE A 242 -21.64 5.95 -12.10
N PRO A 243 -21.73 5.52 -13.39
CA PRO A 243 -22.96 5.00 -13.95
C PRO A 243 -23.37 3.70 -13.26
N GLN A 244 -24.67 3.56 -12.96
CA GLN A 244 -25.22 2.37 -12.33
C GLN A 244 -25.43 1.29 -13.39
N MET A 245 -24.83 0.13 -13.21
CA MET A 245 -25.01 -1.01 -14.12
C MET A 245 -24.78 -2.33 -13.37
N ASP A 246 -25.63 -3.31 -13.65
CA ASP A 246 -25.61 -4.60 -12.96
C ASP A 246 -24.43 -5.50 -13.41
N GLN A 247 -23.89 -5.26 -14.59
CA GLN A 247 -22.76 -6.03 -15.09
C GLN A 247 -21.73 -5.13 -15.77
N TYR A 248 -20.58 -5.00 -15.12
CA TYR A 248 -19.37 -4.43 -15.71
C TYR A 248 -18.32 -5.51 -15.87
N LYS A 249 -17.58 -5.47 -16.97
CA LYS A 249 -16.31 -6.17 -17.07
C LYS A 249 -15.28 -5.43 -16.24
N ALA A 250 -14.66 -6.15 -15.32
CA ALA A 250 -13.53 -5.67 -14.53
C ALA A 250 -12.29 -6.50 -14.85
N THR A 251 -11.14 -5.85 -14.95
CA THR A 251 -9.83 -6.53 -15.04
C THR A 251 -9.13 -6.43 -13.69
N GLU A 252 -8.80 -7.56 -13.08
CA GLU A 252 -7.95 -7.60 -11.91
C GLU A 252 -6.50 -7.31 -12.31
N LEU A 253 -5.97 -6.18 -11.88
CA LEU A 253 -4.74 -5.62 -12.43
C LEU A 253 -3.45 -6.35 -11.99
N LEU A 254 -3.47 -7.05 -10.85
CA LEU A 254 -2.29 -7.80 -10.40
C LEU A 254 -2.11 -9.11 -11.18
N SER A 255 -3.22 -9.79 -11.49
CA SER A 255 -3.22 -11.09 -12.19
C SER A 255 -3.55 -11.01 -13.68
N GLY A 256 -4.17 -9.92 -14.13
CA GLY A 256 -4.69 -9.76 -15.50
C GLY A 256 -6.00 -10.51 -15.78
N LYS A 257 -6.62 -11.12 -14.77
CA LYS A 257 -7.88 -11.88 -14.95
C LYS A 257 -9.07 -10.94 -15.11
N GLU A 258 -10.01 -11.33 -15.98
CA GLU A 258 -11.28 -10.64 -16.14
C GLU A 258 -12.37 -11.29 -15.26
N GLU A 259 -13.22 -10.46 -14.66
CA GLU A 259 -14.39 -10.87 -13.91
C GLU A 259 -15.56 -9.90 -14.15
N ASN A 260 -16.79 -10.36 -13.92
CA ASN A 260 -17.96 -9.49 -13.97
C ASN A 260 -18.32 -9.02 -12.58
N ILE A 261 -18.57 -7.71 -12.43
CA ILE A 261 -18.99 -7.10 -11.17
C ILE A 261 -20.25 -6.26 -11.37
N SER A 262 -21.00 -6.11 -10.28
CA SER A 262 -22.17 -5.23 -10.22
C SER A 262 -21.80 -3.92 -9.55
N LEU A 263 -22.15 -2.78 -10.16
CA LEU A 263 -22.01 -1.45 -9.56
C LEU A 263 -23.41 -0.81 -9.42
N LEU A 264 -24.03 -1.09 -8.30
CA LEU A 264 -25.35 -0.57 -7.94
C LEU A 264 -25.35 -0.14 -6.48
N PRO A 265 -25.92 1.02 -6.13
CA PRO A 265 -25.83 1.57 -4.76
C PRO A 265 -26.63 0.77 -3.71
N TYR A 266 -27.51 -0.13 -4.14
CA TYR A 266 -28.35 -0.98 -3.28
C TYR A 266 -28.01 -2.47 -3.37
N LYS A 267 -26.95 -2.82 -4.08
CA LYS A 267 -26.51 -4.21 -4.25
C LYS A 267 -25.01 -4.30 -4.00
N ALA A 268 -24.62 -5.14 -3.06
CA ALA A 268 -23.22 -5.33 -2.76
C ALA A 268 -22.44 -5.92 -3.94
N THR A 269 -21.26 -5.40 -4.20
CA THR A 269 -20.29 -5.94 -5.14
C THR A 269 -19.54 -7.09 -4.46
N ASN A 270 -19.65 -8.31 -5.01
CA ASN A 270 -18.95 -9.49 -4.46
C ASN A 270 -17.52 -9.55 -4.99
N VAL A 271 -16.55 -9.69 -4.09
CA VAL A 271 -15.13 -9.78 -4.41
C VAL A 271 -14.47 -10.88 -3.59
N ALA A 272 -13.94 -11.90 -4.23
CA ALA A 272 -13.12 -12.91 -3.59
C ALA A 272 -11.69 -12.39 -3.45
N VAL A 273 -11.11 -12.44 -2.25
CA VAL A 273 -9.75 -11.98 -1.96
C VAL A 273 -9.00 -13.04 -1.13
N GLU A 274 -7.74 -13.26 -1.47
CA GLU A 274 -6.89 -14.21 -0.75
C GLU A 274 -6.49 -13.69 0.64
N GLY A 275 -6.11 -14.61 1.51
CA GLY A 275 -5.51 -14.25 2.79
C GLY A 275 -4.17 -13.53 2.60
N TYR A 276 -3.92 -12.47 3.38
CA TYR A 276 -2.78 -11.58 3.22
C TYR A 276 -2.62 -11.04 1.80
N GLY A 277 -3.74 -10.77 1.13
CA GLY A 277 -3.77 -10.36 -0.27
C GLY A 277 -4.61 -9.13 -0.53
N GLY A 278 -4.77 -8.81 -1.80
CA GLY A 278 -5.65 -7.75 -2.26
C GLY A 278 -5.94 -7.88 -3.74
N LYS A 279 -7.00 -7.20 -4.16
CA LYS A 279 -7.41 -7.06 -5.55
C LYS A 279 -7.51 -5.60 -5.95
N ILE A 280 -7.15 -5.32 -7.17
CA ILE A 280 -7.29 -4.02 -7.83
C ILE A 280 -8.12 -4.24 -9.09
N LEU A 281 -9.42 -4.00 -8.98
CA LEU A 281 -10.37 -4.22 -10.08
C LEU A 281 -10.51 -2.94 -10.89
N LYS A 282 -10.06 -2.96 -12.14
CA LYS A 282 -10.22 -1.86 -13.09
C LYS A 282 -11.49 -2.04 -13.89
N ILE A 283 -12.34 -1.03 -13.85
CA ILE A 283 -13.59 -0.94 -14.56
C ILE A 283 -13.52 0.27 -15.51
N LYS A 284 -13.88 0.07 -16.75
CA LYS A 284 -14.02 1.14 -17.75
C LYS A 284 -15.49 1.60 -17.78
N LEU A 285 -15.74 2.82 -17.26
CA LEU A 285 -17.10 3.39 -17.19
C LEU A 285 -17.59 3.93 -18.54
#